data_35f0c635a928a22e1eece4089a1dedb2
#
_entry.id   35f0c635a928a22e1eece4089a1dedb2
#
_cell.length_a   1.000
_cell.length_b   1.000
_cell.length_c   1.000
_cell.angle_alpha   90.00
_cell.angle_beta   90.00
_cell.angle_gamma   90.00
#
_symmetry.space_group_name_H-M   'P 1'
#
loop_
_entity.id
_entity.type
_entity.pdbx_description
1 polymer ?
#
loop_
_entity_poly.entity_id
_entity_poly.type
_entity_poly.pdbx_seq_one_letter_code
_entity_poly.pdbx_strand_id
1 'polypeptide(L)'
;AEHLGTAPRNDVWIADLAAPAGHQRLVPVAEGLDAATYPHVGPDGRLYLHTDLAAPRYRLAVTDPERPEPEHWVDLLGESDAVLADWALTDDAVVAVRALHGVSRVTVHDLRTGVAAGEIPLPGLGVASVSSRPEGGGEVWIGYADFTTPPQVSQHRVTGASGVHSGPPSIRNERRVADPILWAAAPGSPDLPPIATEQVTYRSADGTEVRMFVIHRAEVDRSNGPHPTVLYGYGGFQVSQVPAYSATVAAWVERGGVWVVASIRGGSEEGEAWHRDGMREHKQHCFDDFIAAGAALVAAGWTVPDRLGIYGGSNGGLLVGAALTQRPDLMGAVVCSAPLLDMVRYERFGLGRTWNDEYGTADDPDELGWLLSYSPYHRVAAGTPYPAVLFTVFDNDTRVDPLHARKLCAALQWATSRPPAPIPGRGAPILLRREENVGHGARSVSRTVELGADILGFFNRTIGPLGPGVPPEMTARSEPPIDPVVS
;
A
#
# COMPACT_ATOMS: atom_id res chain seq x y z
N ALA A 1 -3.35 5.11 23.50
CA ALA A 1 -4.40 4.55 22.65
C ALA A 1 -4.42 3.03 22.80
N GLU A 2 -5.57 2.43 22.72
CA GLU A 2 -5.77 0.99 22.76
C GLU A 2 -6.46 0.56 21.47
N HIS A 3 -5.92 -0.48 20.80
CA HIS A 3 -6.50 -1.08 19.63
C HIS A 3 -6.99 -2.51 19.95
N LEU A 4 -8.17 -2.85 19.46
CA LEU A 4 -8.74 -4.18 19.57
C LEU A 4 -8.45 -4.96 18.26
N GLY A 5 -7.38 -5.76 18.26
CA GLY A 5 -7.01 -6.56 17.10
C GLY A 5 -6.67 -5.69 15.88
N THR A 6 -7.39 -5.91 14.77
CA THR A 6 -7.27 -5.15 13.52
C THR A 6 -8.48 -4.24 13.26
N ALA A 7 -9.28 -3.98 14.29
CA ALA A 7 -10.43 -3.09 14.18
C ALA A 7 -10.01 -1.70 13.66
N PRO A 8 -10.77 -1.10 12.74
CA PRO A 8 -10.46 0.23 12.21
C PRO A 8 -10.88 1.35 13.18
N ARG A 9 -10.67 1.15 14.47
CA ARG A 9 -11.00 2.07 15.55
C ARG A 9 -10.08 1.89 16.73
N ASN A 10 -9.98 2.90 17.57
CA ASN A 10 -9.19 2.86 18.79
C ASN A 10 -9.78 3.75 19.87
N ASP A 11 -9.49 3.42 21.11
CA ASP A 11 -9.79 4.27 22.25
C ASP A 11 -8.57 5.11 22.65
N VAL A 12 -8.80 6.35 23.07
CA VAL A 12 -7.75 7.32 23.39
C VAL A 12 -8.03 8.01 24.70
N TRP A 13 -7.00 8.06 25.56
CA TRP A 13 -7.01 8.81 26.83
C TRP A 13 -5.78 9.70 26.92
N ILE A 14 -5.89 10.79 27.68
CA ILE A 14 -4.79 11.71 28.02
C ILE A 14 -4.59 11.73 29.53
N ALA A 15 -3.37 11.96 29.97
CA ALA A 15 -3.06 12.19 31.39
C ALA A 15 -2.04 13.31 31.55
N ASP A 16 -2.19 14.11 32.59
CA ASP A 16 -1.18 15.06 33.05
C ASP A 16 -0.07 14.32 33.81
N LEU A 17 1.11 14.23 33.20
CA LEU A 17 2.27 13.59 33.81
C LEU A 17 2.96 14.47 34.86
N ALA A 18 2.64 15.79 34.95
CA ALA A 18 3.15 16.67 35.97
C ALA A 18 2.37 16.52 37.30
N ALA A 19 1.17 15.88 37.28
CA ALA A 19 0.44 15.56 38.46
C ALA A 19 1.26 14.63 39.39
N PRO A 20 1.13 14.80 40.76
CA PRO A 20 1.84 13.96 41.71
C PRO A 20 1.60 12.47 41.48
N ALA A 21 2.61 11.65 41.76
CA ALA A 21 2.51 10.19 41.61
C ALA A 21 1.31 9.64 42.38
N GLY A 22 0.48 8.85 41.71
CA GLY A 22 -0.78 8.29 42.21
C GLY A 22 -2.00 9.24 42.10
N HIS A 23 -1.83 10.44 41.56
CA HIS A 23 -2.92 11.38 41.26
C HIS A 23 -3.13 11.58 39.75
N GLN A 24 -2.29 10.96 38.93
CA GLN A 24 -2.46 10.95 37.50
C GLN A 24 -3.75 10.20 37.14
N ARG A 25 -4.64 10.85 36.43
CA ARG A 25 -5.89 10.25 35.93
C ARG A 25 -5.88 10.21 34.43
N LEU A 26 -6.28 9.08 33.87
CA LEU A 26 -6.62 8.98 32.45
C LEU A 26 -7.99 9.68 32.24
N VAL A 27 -7.99 10.66 31.36
CA VAL A 27 -9.19 11.37 30.91
C VAL A 27 -9.51 10.89 29.50
N PRO A 28 -10.74 10.42 29.21
CA PRO A 28 -11.10 9.96 27.88
C PRO A 28 -11.08 11.12 26.89
N VAL A 29 -10.47 10.90 25.74
CA VAL A 29 -10.46 11.79 24.58
C VAL A 29 -11.43 11.27 23.52
N ALA A 30 -11.32 9.97 23.19
CA ALA A 30 -12.22 9.24 22.31
C ALA A 30 -12.34 7.82 22.88
N GLU A 31 -13.49 7.46 23.42
CA GLU A 31 -13.75 6.15 24.02
C GLU A 31 -15.07 5.60 23.50
N GLY A 32 -15.05 4.33 23.03
CA GLY A 32 -16.22 3.65 22.50
C GLY A 32 -16.76 4.22 21.18
N LEU A 33 -15.96 5.01 20.46
CA LEU A 33 -16.33 5.58 19.17
C LEU A 33 -15.93 4.62 18.03
N ASP A 34 -16.75 4.56 17.01
CA ASP A 34 -16.41 3.82 15.79
C ASP A 34 -15.55 4.71 14.87
N ALA A 35 -14.36 5.04 15.33
CA ALA A 35 -13.41 5.91 14.65
C ALA A 35 -11.97 5.62 15.05
N ALA A 36 -11.03 5.90 14.16
CA ALA A 36 -9.61 5.96 14.45
C ALA A 36 -9.22 7.40 14.82
N THR A 37 -8.55 7.58 15.96
CA THR A 37 -8.15 8.90 16.47
C THR A 37 -6.71 8.86 16.97
N TYR A 38 -5.84 9.72 16.43
CA TYR A 38 -4.42 9.80 16.76
C TYR A 38 -4.14 11.17 17.38
N PRO A 39 -3.90 11.23 18.72
CA PRO A 39 -3.69 12.48 19.43
C PRO A 39 -2.24 12.94 19.35
N HIS A 40 -2.04 14.25 19.35
CA HIS A 40 -0.75 14.90 19.48
C HIS A 40 -0.87 16.18 20.30
N VAL A 41 -0.04 16.34 21.32
CA VAL A 41 0.05 17.59 22.08
C VAL A 41 1.07 18.49 21.38
N GLY A 42 0.60 19.61 20.84
CA GLY A 42 1.46 20.57 20.17
C GLY A 42 2.34 21.40 21.10
N PRO A 43 3.40 22.03 20.59
CA PRO A 43 4.26 22.91 21.38
C PRO A 43 3.53 24.15 21.92
N ASP A 44 2.40 24.50 21.34
CA ASP A 44 1.48 25.56 21.79
C ASP A 44 0.52 25.12 22.90
N GLY A 45 0.65 23.88 23.37
CA GLY A 45 -0.16 23.32 24.47
C GLY A 45 -1.54 22.83 24.06
N ARG A 46 -1.94 22.94 22.77
CA ARG A 46 -3.21 22.42 22.28
C ARG A 46 -3.12 20.91 21.97
N LEU A 47 -4.26 20.23 22.07
CA LEU A 47 -4.41 18.83 21.67
C LEU A 47 -4.90 18.77 20.22
N TYR A 48 -4.11 18.20 19.34
CA TYR A 48 -4.42 17.96 17.95
C TYR A 48 -4.87 16.51 17.76
N LEU A 49 -5.90 16.30 16.96
CA LEU A 49 -6.57 15.03 16.79
C LEU A 49 -6.72 14.76 15.31
N HIS A 50 -5.91 13.85 14.79
CA HIS A 50 -6.05 13.30 13.45
C HIS A 50 -7.07 12.17 13.53
N THR A 51 -8.24 12.34 12.94
CA THR A 51 -9.36 11.42 13.14
C THR A 51 -10.25 11.29 11.92
N ASP A 52 -10.83 10.10 11.75
CA ASP A 52 -11.89 9.82 10.78
C ASP A 52 -13.30 9.95 11.35
N LEU A 53 -13.44 10.37 12.62
CA LEU A 53 -14.74 10.60 13.25
C LEU A 53 -15.57 11.62 12.45
N ALA A 54 -16.66 11.14 11.83
CA ALA A 54 -17.52 11.89 10.91
C ALA A 54 -16.77 12.52 9.72
N ALA A 55 -15.60 11.96 9.35
CA ALA A 55 -14.72 12.40 8.28
C ALA A 55 -13.93 11.21 7.68
N PRO A 56 -14.53 10.35 6.84
CA PRO A 56 -13.89 9.13 6.34
C PRO A 56 -12.53 9.32 5.66
N ARG A 57 -12.23 10.54 5.18
CA ARG A 57 -10.92 10.92 4.61
C ARG A 57 -10.03 11.66 5.59
N TYR A 58 -10.32 11.54 6.87
CA TYR A 58 -9.64 12.19 7.99
C TYR A 58 -9.74 13.72 7.97
N ARG A 59 -9.69 14.25 9.17
CA ARG A 59 -9.59 15.69 9.49
C ARG A 59 -8.57 15.88 10.61
N LEU A 60 -8.05 17.10 10.74
CA LEU A 60 -7.26 17.51 11.89
C LEU A 60 -8.09 18.44 12.73
N ALA A 61 -8.58 17.95 13.85
CA ALA A 61 -9.28 18.74 14.84
C ALA A 61 -8.34 19.21 15.97
N VAL A 62 -8.74 20.23 16.68
CA VAL A 62 -7.99 20.82 17.80
C VAL A 62 -8.91 21.07 18.97
N THR A 63 -8.41 20.79 20.17
CA THR A 63 -9.10 21.10 21.43
C THR A 63 -8.11 21.49 22.52
N ASP A 64 -8.64 21.95 23.66
CA ASP A 64 -7.88 22.15 24.90
C ASP A 64 -7.68 20.80 25.59
N PRO A 65 -6.46 20.42 26.03
CA PRO A 65 -6.23 19.21 26.81
C PRO A 65 -7.05 19.11 28.09
N GLU A 66 -7.52 20.25 28.66
CA GLU A 66 -8.43 20.28 29.82
C GLU A 66 -9.88 19.97 29.42
N ARG A 67 -10.22 19.98 28.13
CA ARG A 67 -11.55 19.70 27.58
C ARG A 67 -11.44 18.81 26.36
N PRO A 68 -10.96 17.56 26.52
CA PRO A 68 -10.55 16.70 25.41
C PRO A 68 -11.71 15.99 24.71
N GLU A 69 -12.95 16.10 25.23
CA GLU A 69 -14.11 15.37 24.72
C GLU A 69 -14.51 15.81 23.29
N PRO A 70 -15.09 14.92 22.48
CA PRO A 70 -15.37 15.17 21.05
C PRO A 70 -16.26 16.39 20.77
N GLU A 71 -17.16 16.77 21.67
CA GLU A 71 -18.02 17.95 21.53
C GLU A 71 -17.27 19.29 21.55
N HIS A 72 -16.01 19.27 21.99
CA HIS A 72 -15.14 20.45 22.03
C HIS A 72 -14.14 20.53 20.88
N TRP A 73 -14.13 19.52 20.00
CA TRP A 73 -13.22 19.50 18.88
C TRP A 73 -13.63 20.52 17.81
N VAL A 74 -12.67 21.33 17.39
CA VAL A 74 -12.85 22.30 16.31
C VAL A 74 -11.93 21.94 15.15
N ASP A 75 -12.46 21.88 13.94
CA ASP A 75 -11.65 21.57 12.77
C ASP A 75 -10.64 22.67 12.49
N LEU A 76 -9.37 22.30 12.50
CA LEU A 76 -8.28 23.13 11.94
C LEU A 76 -8.12 22.84 10.46
N LEU A 77 -8.11 21.56 10.07
CA LEU A 77 -8.16 21.11 8.69
C LEU A 77 -9.34 20.16 8.52
N GLY A 78 -10.42 20.62 7.92
CA GLY A 78 -11.60 19.81 7.66
C GLY A 78 -11.33 18.71 6.62
N GLU A 79 -12.25 17.75 6.53
CA GLU A 79 -12.27 16.74 5.48
C GLU A 79 -12.31 17.41 4.10
N SER A 80 -11.72 16.75 3.11
CA SER A 80 -11.72 17.16 1.70
C SER A 80 -11.95 15.96 0.78
N ASP A 81 -11.87 16.15 -0.52
CA ASP A 81 -11.85 15.08 -1.52
C ASP A 81 -10.58 14.21 -1.47
N ALA A 82 -9.52 14.68 -0.80
CA ALA A 82 -8.28 13.96 -0.60
C ALA A 82 -8.12 13.50 0.86
N VAL A 83 -7.59 12.30 1.06
CA VAL A 83 -7.31 11.74 2.39
C VAL A 83 -6.21 12.54 3.08
N LEU A 84 -6.43 13.02 4.30
CA LEU A 84 -5.37 13.60 5.12
C LEU A 84 -4.47 12.46 5.64
N ALA A 85 -3.36 12.22 4.95
CA ALA A 85 -2.50 11.06 5.20
C ALA A 85 -1.43 11.31 6.27
N ASP A 86 -0.91 12.53 6.36
CA ASP A 86 0.15 12.89 7.30
C ASP A 86 0.15 14.41 7.56
N TRP A 87 0.75 14.85 8.65
CA TRP A 87 0.85 16.26 9.00
C TRP A 87 1.96 16.54 10.01
N ALA A 88 2.46 17.76 10.01
CA ALA A 88 3.45 18.23 10.99
C ALA A 88 3.21 19.69 11.35
N LEU A 89 3.63 20.07 12.57
CA LEU A 89 3.53 21.44 13.09
C LEU A 89 4.88 22.15 12.96
N THR A 90 4.81 23.43 12.64
CA THR A 90 5.90 24.40 12.87
C THR A 90 5.42 25.45 13.85
N ASP A 91 6.24 26.46 14.17
CA ASP A 91 5.86 27.53 15.10
C ASP A 91 4.59 28.28 14.68
N ASP A 92 4.29 28.37 13.39
CA ASP A 92 3.21 29.18 12.85
C ASP A 92 2.43 28.53 11.70
N ALA A 93 2.74 27.28 11.35
CA ALA A 93 2.07 26.57 10.27
C ALA A 93 1.77 25.09 10.60
N VAL A 94 0.75 24.56 9.93
CA VAL A 94 0.54 23.12 9.73
C VAL A 94 0.95 22.78 8.31
N VAL A 95 1.85 21.81 8.14
CA VAL A 95 2.15 21.22 6.84
C VAL A 95 1.39 19.91 6.75
N ALA A 96 0.51 19.82 5.77
CA ALA A 96 -0.38 18.66 5.58
C ALA A 96 -0.03 17.91 4.30
N VAL A 97 0.04 16.59 4.39
CA VAL A 97 0.12 15.68 3.25
C VAL A 97 -1.28 15.12 2.99
N ARG A 98 -1.83 15.45 1.84
CA ARG A 98 -3.12 14.92 1.40
C ARG A 98 -2.91 13.99 0.20
N ALA A 99 -3.53 12.81 0.24
CA ALA A 99 -3.50 11.84 -0.85
C ALA A 99 -4.80 11.92 -1.64
N LEU A 100 -4.71 12.29 -2.92
CA LEU A 100 -5.81 12.21 -3.86
C LEU A 100 -5.57 11.01 -4.76
N HIS A 101 -6.44 10.02 -4.65
CA HIS A 101 -6.32 8.76 -5.41
C HIS A 101 -4.94 8.07 -5.25
N GLY A 102 -4.42 8.07 -4.03
CA GLY A 102 -3.11 7.48 -3.71
C GLY A 102 -1.88 8.31 -4.08
N VAL A 103 -2.06 9.53 -4.62
CA VAL A 103 -0.95 10.44 -4.96
C VAL A 103 -0.92 11.61 -3.98
N SER A 104 0.24 11.87 -3.39
CA SER A 104 0.40 12.92 -2.37
C SER A 104 0.49 14.32 -2.95
N ARG A 105 -0.11 15.27 -2.20
CA ARG A 105 0.11 16.72 -2.30
C ARG A 105 0.48 17.25 -0.93
N VAL A 106 1.43 18.17 -0.87
CA VAL A 106 1.89 18.79 0.38
C VAL A 106 1.47 20.24 0.42
N THR A 107 0.63 20.60 1.38
CA THR A 107 0.08 21.95 1.52
C THR A 107 0.50 22.56 2.86
N VAL A 108 0.65 23.86 2.88
CA VAL A 108 1.01 24.66 4.05
C VAL A 108 -0.20 25.47 4.49
N HIS A 109 -0.53 25.43 5.76
CA HIS A 109 -1.68 26.12 6.34
C HIS A 109 -1.26 26.96 7.53
N ASP A 110 -1.98 28.02 7.81
CA ASP A 110 -1.80 28.83 9.03
C ASP A 110 -2.17 28.02 10.27
N LEU A 111 -1.29 27.95 11.25
CA LEU A 111 -1.46 27.12 12.45
C LEU A 111 -2.72 27.51 13.27
N ARG A 112 -3.11 28.77 13.24
CA ARG A 112 -4.21 29.28 14.05
C ARG A 112 -5.57 29.17 13.37
N THR A 113 -5.60 29.35 12.04
CA THR A 113 -6.84 29.47 11.28
C THR A 113 -7.10 28.32 10.32
N GLY A 114 -6.10 27.48 10.04
CA GLY A 114 -6.19 26.40 9.06
C GLY A 114 -6.24 26.89 7.59
N VAL A 115 -6.19 28.21 7.36
CA VAL A 115 -6.26 28.77 6.01
C VAL A 115 -5.03 28.37 5.20
N ALA A 116 -5.27 27.84 3.99
CA ALA A 116 -4.20 27.44 3.09
C ALA A 116 -3.32 28.64 2.71
N ALA A 117 -2.01 28.44 2.73
CA ALA A 117 -1.01 29.46 2.52
C ALA A 117 -0.06 29.16 1.37
N GLY A 118 0.01 27.90 0.91
CA GLY A 118 0.88 27.50 -0.19
C GLY A 118 0.95 25.99 -0.36
N GLU A 119 1.73 25.56 -1.34
CA GLU A 119 1.99 24.15 -1.63
C GLU A 119 3.50 23.92 -1.76
N ILE A 120 3.98 22.78 -1.29
CA ILE A 120 5.35 22.32 -1.52
C ILE A 120 5.30 21.37 -2.72
N PRO A 121 5.93 21.71 -3.86
CA PRO A 121 5.89 20.88 -5.04
C PRO A 121 6.65 19.57 -4.84
N LEU A 122 6.09 18.47 -5.32
CA LEU A 122 6.71 17.16 -5.35
C LEU A 122 7.27 16.84 -6.74
N PRO A 123 8.28 15.95 -6.85
CA PRO A 123 8.93 15.63 -8.13
C PRO A 123 8.01 14.98 -9.17
N GLY A 124 6.97 14.25 -8.74
CA GLY A 124 6.09 13.53 -9.67
C GLY A 124 4.91 12.85 -8.97
N LEU A 125 4.35 11.82 -9.61
CA LEU A 125 3.26 11.00 -9.08
C LEU A 125 3.80 10.05 -8.00
N GLY A 126 3.94 10.54 -6.79
CA GLY A 126 4.53 9.79 -5.69
C GLY A 126 3.80 9.96 -4.37
N VAL A 127 4.38 9.39 -3.34
CA VAL A 127 3.94 9.55 -1.96
C VAL A 127 4.91 10.41 -1.18
N ALA A 128 4.36 11.20 -0.27
CA ALA A 128 5.14 12.02 0.64
C ALA A 128 4.78 11.70 2.10
N SER A 129 5.73 11.98 2.98
CA SER A 129 5.54 12.09 4.42
C SER A 129 6.12 13.41 4.90
N VAL A 130 5.73 13.89 6.07
CA VAL A 130 6.24 15.12 6.64
C VAL A 130 6.65 14.94 8.09
N SER A 131 7.75 15.59 8.47
CA SER A 131 8.16 15.70 9.87
C SER A 131 8.70 17.09 10.16
N SER A 132 8.66 17.49 11.43
CA SER A 132 9.19 18.75 11.94
C SER A 132 10.04 18.52 13.18
N ARG A 133 10.66 19.57 13.71
CA ARG A 133 11.39 19.48 14.98
C ARG A 133 10.41 19.49 16.14
N PRO A 134 10.57 18.59 17.14
CA PRO A 134 9.78 18.64 18.36
C PRO A 134 9.96 19.95 19.17
N GLU A 135 11.13 20.58 19.04
CA GLU A 135 11.49 21.82 19.74
C GLU A 135 10.90 23.07 19.07
N GLY A 136 10.19 22.90 17.94
CA GLY A 136 9.68 24.02 17.14
C GLY A 136 10.65 24.48 16.06
N GLY A 137 10.39 25.64 15.47
CA GLY A 137 11.11 26.20 14.32
C GLY A 137 10.28 26.14 13.04
N GLY A 138 10.86 26.60 11.94
CA GLY A 138 10.21 26.62 10.63
C GLY A 138 10.70 25.54 9.67
N GLU A 139 11.55 24.62 10.11
CA GLU A 139 12.07 23.56 9.25
C GLU A 139 11.13 22.36 9.22
N VAL A 140 10.90 21.81 8.02
CA VAL A 140 10.20 20.55 7.80
C VAL A 140 11.00 19.65 6.86
N TRP A 141 10.89 18.35 7.06
CA TRP A 141 11.48 17.33 6.18
C TRP A 141 10.37 16.61 5.46
N ILE A 142 10.47 16.59 4.13
CA ILE A 142 9.55 15.88 3.26
C ILE A 142 10.25 14.61 2.77
N GLY A 143 9.76 13.47 3.21
CA GLY A 143 10.07 12.19 2.59
C GLY A 143 9.31 12.05 1.29
N TYR A 144 9.95 11.55 0.22
CA TYR A 144 9.33 11.31 -1.07
C TYR A 144 9.81 10.00 -1.68
N ALA A 145 8.91 9.26 -2.29
CA ALA A 145 9.21 8.13 -3.16
C ALA A 145 8.14 7.98 -4.23
N ASP A 146 8.52 7.40 -5.38
CA ASP A 146 7.62 6.92 -6.41
C ASP A 146 8.11 5.58 -6.99
N PHE A 147 7.50 5.05 -8.06
CA PHE A 147 7.90 3.77 -8.63
C PHE A 147 9.31 3.76 -9.23
N THR A 148 9.87 4.93 -9.53
CA THR A 148 11.18 5.12 -10.17
C THR A 148 12.20 5.78 -9.28
N THR A 149 11.73 6.54 -8.30
CA THR A 149 12.56 7.31 -7.37
C THR A 149 12.63 6.60 -6.02
N PRO A 150 13.80 6.08 -5.62
CA PRO A 150 14.01 5.54 -4.29
C PRO A 150 13.71 6.58 -3.20
N PRO A 151 13.40 6.16 -1.97
CA PRO A 151 13.12 7.07 -0.87
C PRO A 151 14.21 8.13 -0.70
N GLN A 152 13.80 9.40 -0.69
CA GLN A 152 14.66 10.54 -0.46
C GLN A 152 13.99 11.52 0.51
N VAL A 153 14.75 12.35 1.16
CA VAL A 153 14.29 13.37 2.10
C VAL A 153 14.81 14.73 1.66
N SER A 154 13.92 15.70 1.53
CA SER A 154 14.25 17.11 1.29
C SER A 154 13.90 17.94 2.52
N GLN A 155 14.76 18.87 2.87
CA GLN A 155 14.51 19.87 3.90
C GLN A 155 13.95 21.13 3.29
N HIS A 156 12.87 21.62 3.85
CA HIS A 156 12.21 22.86 3.47
C HIS A 156 12.14 23.81 4.67
N ARG A 157 12.14 25.11 4.41
CA ARG A 157 11.85 26.09 5.44
C ARG A 157 10.52 26.75 5.14
N VAL A 158 9.57 26.59 6.05
CA VAL A 158 8.27 27.23 6.02
C VAL A 158 8.37 28.48 6.88
N THR A 159 8.33 29.65 6.27
CA THR A 159 8.33 30.90 7.01
C THR A 159 6.90 31.42 7.11
N GLY A 160 6.41 31.61 8.34
CA GLY A 160 5.08 32.10 8.61
C GLY A 160 4.89 33.54 8.20
N ALA A 161 3.67 33.90 7.87
CA ALA A 161 3.25 35.28 7.71
C ALA A 161 2.88 35.90 9.05
N SER A 162 3.80 36.07 9.96
CA SER A 162 3.67 37.03 11.06
C SER A 162 4.31 38.37 10.67
N GLY A 163 3.92 38.90 9.51
CA GLY A 163 4.25 40.23 9.05
C GLY A 163 2.98 41.00 8.79
N VAL A 164 2.40 41.64 9.81
CA VAL A 164 1.51 42.79 9.62
C VAL A 164 2.38 43.91 9.01
N HIS A 165 2.58 43.85 7.72
CA HIS A 165 3.06 45.05 6.98
C HIS A 165 1.83 45.85 6.55
N SER A 166 1.59 46.96 7.26
CA SER A 166 0.75 48.07 6.85
C SER A 166 1.33 48.70 5.58
N GLY A 167 1.06 48.12 4.42
CA GLY A 167 1.35 48.59 3.10
C GLY A 167 0.18 48.31 2.16
N PRO A 168 0.00 49.06 1.03
CA PRO A 168 -1.16 48.95 0.17
C PRO A 168 -1.28 47.53 -0.44
N PRO A 169 -2.51 47.06 -0.77
CA PRO A 169 -2.81 45.66 -1.12
C PRO A 169 -2.41 45.38 -2.59
N SER A 170 -1.15 45.21 -2.87
CA SER A 170 -0.68 44.89 -4.23
C SER A 170 0.50 43.94 -4.30
N ILE A 171 0.58 42.96 -3.41
CA ILE A 171 1.42 41.78 -3.63
C ILE A 171 0.75 40.66 -2.89
N ARG A 172 0.31 39.61 -3.60
CA ARG A 172 -0.17 38.35 -3.02
C ARG A 172 0.85 37.86 -2.02
N ASN A 173 0.43 37.61 -0.79
CA ASN A 173 1.20 36.93 0.26
C ASN A 173 1.44 35.47 -0.16
N GLU A 174 2.34 35.23 -1.08
CA GLU A 174 2.91 33.93 -1.30
C GLU A 174 3.90 33.71 -0.15
N ARG A 175 3.55 32.82 0.78
CA ARG A 175 4.52 32.27 1.73
C ARG A 175 5.63 31.64 0.90
N ARG A 176 6.81 32.19 0.97
CA ARG A 176 7.96 31.63 0.24
C ARG A 176 8.44 30.40 0.98
N VAL A 177 8.21 29.24 0.35
CA VAL A 177 9.00 28.05 0.65
C VAL A 177 10.39 28.31 0.06
N ALA A 178 11.44 28.25 0.87
CA ALA A 178 12.80 28.35 0.37
C ALA A 178 13.10 27.15 -0.54
N ASP A 179 14.04 27.31 -1.48
CA ASP A 179 14.46 26.20 -2.33
C ASP A 179 14.81 24.96 -1.48
N PRO A 180 14.31 23.77 -1.86
CA PRO A 180 14.53 22.57 -1.09
C PRO A 180 16.01 22.18 -1.08
N ILE A 181 16.48 21.73 0.07
CA ILE A 181 17.81 21.14 0.22
C ILE A 181 17.62 19.62 0.24
N LEU A 182 18.24 18.89 -0.67
CA LEU A 182 18.27 17.44 -0.58
C LEU A 182 19.06 17.05 0.69
N TRP A 183 18.34 16.55 1.70
CA TRP A 183 18.89 16.18 3.01
C TRP A 183 19.48 14.79 3.00
N ALA A 184 18.77 13.84 2.42
CA ALA A 184 19.20 12.46 2.29
C ALA A 184 18.60 11.80 1.04
N ALA A 185 19.39 10.94 0.41
CA ALA A 185 18.95 10.09 -0.69
C ALA A 185 19.35 8.64 -0.41
N ALA A 186 18.66 7.69 -1.03
CA ALA A 186 19.05 6.29 -0.98
C ALA A 186 20.48 6.11 -1.53
N PRO A 187 21.32 5.27 -0.91
CA PRO A 187 22.65 4.98 -1.43
C PRO A 187 22.53 4.22 -2.76
N GLY A 188 22.99 4.83 -3.84
CA GLY A 188 22.97 4.26 -5.19
C GLY A 188 21.59 4.33 -5.83
N SER A 189 21.47 5.11 -6.90
CA SER A 189 20.32 5.06 -7.81
C SER A 189 20.69 4.18 -8.98
N PRO A 190 19.89 3.15 -9.34
CA PRO A 190 20.10 2.39 -10.56
C PRO A 190 19.94 3.31 -11.77
N ASP A 191 20.75 3.11 -12.77
CA ASP A 191 20.61 3.78 -14.07
C ASP A 191 19.50 3.06 -14.85
N LEU A 192 18.27 3.50 -14.66
CA LEU A 192 17.09 2.93 -15.31
C LEU A 192 16.81 3.64 -16.63
N PRO A 193 16.31 2.92 -17.66
CA PRO A 193 15.78 3.56 -18.85
C PRO A 193 14.61 4.48 -18.47
N PRO A 194 14.20 5.42 -19.32
CA PRO A 194 13.03 6.23 -19.08
C PRO A 194 11.78 5.37 -18.83
N ILE A 195 11.19 5.52 -17.66
CA ILE A 195 9.98 4.80 -17.23
C ILE A 195 8.83 5.80 -17.15
N ALA A 196 7.68 5.41 -17.70
CA ALA A 196 6.42 6.11 -17.58
C ALA A 196 5.54 5.45 -16.51
N THR A 197 4.80 6.28 -15.78
CA THR A 197 3.76 5.84 -14.86
C THR A 197 2.46 6.55 -15.23
N GLU A 198 1.43 5.77 -15.53
CA GLU A 198 0.09 6.28 -15.81
C GLU A 198 -0.86 5.85 -14.70
N GLN A 199 -1.74 6.75 -14.22
CA GLN A 199 -2.87 6.37 -13.41
C GLN A 199 -4.11 6.20 -14.29
N VAL A 200 -4.69 5.01 -14.30
CA VAL A 200 -5.81 4.63 -15.16
C VAL A 200 -7.03 4.31 -14.28
N THR A 201 -8.21 4.79 -14.70
CA THR A 201 -9.49 4.48 -14.07
C THR A 201 -10.20 3.38 -14.85
N TYR A 202 -10.81 2.44 -14.13
CA TYR A 202 -11.66 1.39 -14.70
C TYR A 202 -12.90 1.20 -13.82
N ARG A 203 -13.87 0.40 -14.26
CA ARG A 203 -15.08 0.10 -13.49
C ARG A 203 -15.06 -1.33 -12.97
N SER A 204 -15.39 -1.48 -11.71
CA SER A 204 -15.66 -2.77 -11.07
C SER A 204 -16.99 -3.37 -11.53
N ALA A 205 -17.28 -4.59 -11.11
CA ALA A 205 -18.50 -5.32 -11.49
C ALA A 205 -19.80 -4.59 -11.05
N ASP A 206 -19.76 -3.87 -9.95
CA ASP A 206 -20.88 -3.07 -9.42
C ASP A 206 -20.93 -1.64 -10.00
N GLY A 207 -20.00 -1.29 -10.90
CA GLY A 207 -19.88 0.03 -11.52
C GLY A 207 -19.04 1.04 -10.75
N THR A 208 -18.50 0.66 -9.59
CA THR A 208 -17.58 1.50 -8.81
C THR A 208 -16.34 1.85 -9.63
N GLU A 209 -15.93 3.12 -9.60
CA GLU A 209 -14.69 3.57 -10.23
C GLU A 209 -13.49 3.20 -9.36
N VAL A 210 -12.58 2.43 -9.93
CA VAL A 210 -11.34 1.97 -9.30
C VAL A 210 -10.16 2.45 -10.13
N ARG A 211 -9.01 2.63 -9.48
CA ARG A 211 -7.80 3.11 -10.14
C ARG A 211 -6.68 2.09 -10.06
N MET A 212 -5.78 2.18 -11.05
CA MET A 212 -4.54 1.42 -11.07
C MET A 212 -3.42 2.27 -11.64
N PHE A 213 -2.19 2.02 -11.18
CA PHE A 213 -0.98 2.57 -11.77
C PHE A 213 -0.42 1.56 -12.77
N VAL A 214 -0.13 2.02 -13.99
CA VAL A 214 0.52 1.23 -15.04
C VAL A 214 1.93 1.76 -15.22
N ILE A 215 2.92 0.92 -14.97
CA ILE A 215 4.34 1.26 -14.97
C ILE A 215 5.02 0.51 -16.11
N HIS A 216 5.67 1.23 -17.02
CA HIS A 216 6.30 0.66 -18.21
C HIS A 216 7.46 1.52 -18.70
N ARG A 217 8.31 0.99 -19.55
CA ARG A 217 9.30 1.82 -20.24
C ARG A 217 8.61 2.83 -21.15
N ALA A 218 9.16 4.03 -21.30
CA ALA A 218 8.52 5.12 -22.05
C ALA A 218 8.22 4.78 -23.52
N GLU A 219 8.99 3.86 -24.14
CA GLU A 219 8.77 3.40 -25.52
C GLU A 219 7.77 2.22 -25.64
N VAL A 220 7.35 1.64 -24.51
CA VAL A 220 6.33 0.58 -24.46
C VAL A 220 4.96 1.22 -24.41
N ASP A 221 4.10 0.89 -25.35
CA ASP A 221 2.71 1.34 -25.36
C ASP A 221 1.76 0.23 -25.83
N ARG A 222 0.45 0.50 -25.74
CA ARG A 222 -0.60 -0.45 -26.11
C ARG A 222 -0.59 -0.84 -27.59
N SER A 223 -0.06 0.00 -28.47
CA SER A 223 -0.07 -0.24 -29.92
C SER A 223 0.98 -1.28 -30.35
N ASN A 224 2.03 -1.46 -29.55
CA ASN A 224 3.10 -2.43 -29.81
C ASN A 224 3.02 -3.69 -28.92
N GLY A 225 1.87 -3.90 -28.23
CA GLY A 225 1.56 -5.07 -27.42
C GLY A 225 1.10 -6.30 -28.19
N PRO A 226 0.63 -7.38 -27.51
CA PRO A 226 0.45 -7.49 -26.05
C PRO A 226 1.76 -7.71 -25.28
N HIS A 227 1.89 -7.09 -24.11
CA HIS A 227 3.10 -7.15 -23.28
C HIS A 227 2.95 -8.17 -22.13
N PRO A 228 4.03 -8.82 -21.70
CA PRO A 228 4.06 -9.52 -20.42
C PRO A 228 3.76 -8.53 -19.30
N THR A 229 2.64 -8.73 -18.60
CA THR A 229 2.12 -7.79 -17.60
C THR A 229 1.94 -8.50 -16.28
N VAL A 230 2.42 -7.89 -15.19
CA VAL A 230 2.18 -8.35 -13.82
C VAL A 230 1.23 -7.37 -13.15
N LEU A 231 0.06 -7.85 -12.71
CA LEU A 231 -0.91 -7.11 -11.92
C LEU A 231 -0.74 -7.46 -10.45
N TYR A 232 -0.49 -6.45 -9.63
CA TYR A 232 -0.33 -6.54 -8.18
C TYR A 232 -1.48 -5.85 -7.46
N GLY A 233 -1.89 -6.42 -6.31
CA GLY A 233 -2.88 -5.83 -5.42
C GLY A 233 -2.79 -6.40 -4.01
N TYR A 234 -3.54 -5.76 -3.07
CA TYR A 234 -3.60 -6.20 -1.69
C TYR A 234 -5.04 -6.33 -1.16
N GLY A 235 -5.82 -5.25 -1.10
CA GLY A 235 -7.25 -5.24 -0.86
C GLY A 235 -7.67 -5.67 0.55
N GLY A 236 -7.14 -5.03 1.60
CA GLY A 236 -7.55 -5.26 2.98
C GLY A 236 -6.74 -4.47 4.00
N PHE A 237 -7.24 -4.44 5.24
CA PHE A 237 -6.55 -3.88 6.41
C PHE A 237 -6.14 -2.40 6.26
N GLN A 238 -6.85 -1.61 5.46
CA GLN A 238 -6.51 -0.21 5.17
C GLN A 238 -5.13 -0.02 4.48
N VAL A 239 -4.52 -1.11 3.97
CA VAL A 239 -3.20 -1.03 3.34
C VAL A 239 -3.34 -0.48 1.93
N SER A 240 -3.11 0.82 1.79
CA SER A 240 -3.13 1.51 0.49
C SER A 240 -2.04 1.00 -0.45
N GLN A 241 -2.41 0.76 -1.70
CA GLN A 241 -1.47 0.46 -2.77
C GLN A 241 -1.17 1.76 -3.53
N VAL A 242 -0.08 2.39 -3.15
CA VAL A 242 0.35 3.72 -3.60
C VAL A 242 1.72 3.63 -4.28
N PRO A 243 2.16 4.66 -5.02
CA PRO A 243 3.48 4.68 -5.63
C PRO A 243 4.59 4.42 -4.60
N ALA A 244 5.38 3.39 -4.84
CA ALA A 244 6.51 3.02 -3.99
C ALA A 244 7.64 2.42 -4.83
N TYR A 245 8.88 2.78 -4.53
CA TYR A 245 10.03 2.21 -5.20
C TYR A 245 10.20 0.72 -4.87
N SER A 246 10.37 -0.07 -5.92
CA SER A 246 10.67 -1.50 -5.80
C SER A 246 11.68 -1.93 -6.86
N ALA A 247 12.81 -2.47 -6.41
CA ALA A 247 13.81 -3.04 -7.32
C ALA A 247 13.26 -4.19 -8.17
N THR A 248 12.31 -4.96 -7.65
CA THR A 248 11.63 -6.03 -8.40
C THR A 248 10.77 -5.46 -9.53
N VAL A 249 10.04 -4.39 -9.28
CA VAL A 249 9.25 -3.68 -10.31
C VAL A 249 10.19 -3.09 -11.36
N ALA A 250 11.24 -2.38 -10.92
CA ALA A 250 12.24 -1.79 -11.80
C ALA A 250 12.89 -2.84 -12.71
N ALA A 251 13.30 -3.99 -12.16
CA ALA A 251 13.92 -5.08 -12.93
C ALA A 251 12.98 -5.73 -13.97
N TRP A 252 11.67 -5.78 -13.69
CA TRP A 252 10.67 -6.25 -14.65
C TRP A 252 10.45 -5.24 -15.78
N VAL A 253 10.27 -3.98 -15.43
CA VAL A 253 9.99 -2.90 -16.37
C VAL A 253 11.22 -2.59 -17.24
N GLU A 254 12.43 -2.55 -16.67
CA GLU A 254 13.68 -2.38 -17.41
C GLU A 254 13.82 -3.36 -18.58
N ARG A 255 13.27 -4.55 -18.45
CA ARG A 255 13.31 -5.59 -19.49
C ARG A 255 12.13 -5.56 -20.47
N GLY A 256 11.28 -4.52 -20.41
CA GLY A 256 10.17 -4.31 -21.33
C GLY A 256 8.85 -4.96 -20.89
N GLY A 257 8.75 -5.43 -19.64
CA GLY A 257 7.48 -5.85 -19.04
C GLY A 257 6.68 -4.65 -18.56
N VAL A 258 5.38 -4.85 -18.38
CA VAL A 258 4.47 -3.89 -17.75
C VAL A 258 4.19 -4.36 -16.33
N TRP A 259 4.25 -3.43 -15.36
CA TRP A 259 3.85 -3.70 -13.99
C TRP A 259 2.65 -2.83 -13.64
N VAL A 260 1.66 -3.43 -13.00
CA VAL A 260 0.43 -2.73 -12.65
C VAL A 260 0.15 -2.88 -11.16
N VAL A 261 -0.24 -1.79 -10.51
CA VAL A 261 -0.62 -1.77 -9.08
C VAL A 261 -2.06 -1.28 -8.99
N ALA A 262 -2.97 -2.13 -8.53
CA ALA A 262 -4.39 -1.80 -8.39
C ALA A 262 -4.71 -1.27 -6.99
N SER A 263 -5.31 -0.08 -6.92
CA SER A 263 -5.75 0.60 -5.70
C SER A 263 -7.22 0.23 -5.41
N ILE A 264 -7.43 -1.02 -4.99
CA ILE A 264 -8.75 -1.64 -4.84
C ILE A 264 -9.35 -1.42 -3.47
N ARG A 265 -10.66 -1.62 -3.33
CA ARG A 265 -11.36 -1.60 -2.03
C ARG A 265 -10.70 -2.52 -1.01
N GLY A 266 -10.87 -2.19 0.28
CA GLY A 266 -10.14 -2.82 1.37
C GLY A 266 -8.84 -2.11 1.74
N GLY A 267 -8.25 -1.30 0.84
CA GLY A 267 -7.25 -0.29 1.13
C GLY A 267 -7.86 0.98 1.72
N SER A 268 -7.08 2.05 1.86
CA SER A 268 -7.55 3.35 2.34
C SER A 268 -7.24 4.52 1.38
N GLU A 269 -7.02 4.20 0.08
CA GLU A 269 -6.68 5.18 -0.94
C GLU A 269 -7.73 6.27 -1.11
N GLU A 270 -9.01 5.94 -0.83
CA GLU A 270 -10.15 6.85 -0.85
C GLU A 270 -10.74 7.08 0.56
N GLY A 271 -10.01 6.69 1.61
CA GLY A 271 -10.40 6.83 3.01
C GLY A 271 -11.05 5.59 3.62
N GLU A 272 -11.60 5.73 4.84
CA GLU A 272 -12.14 4.62 5.63
C GLU A 272 -13.34 3.93 4.97
N ALA A 273 -14.20 4.67 4.29
CA ALA A 273 -15.32 4.08 3.57
C ALA A 273 -14.87 3.10 2.47
N TRP A 274 -13.71 3.34 1.84
CA TRP A 274 -13.10 2.46 0.85
C TRP A 274 -12.63 1.14 1.46
N HIS A 275 -12.11 1.20 2.68
CA HIS A 275 -11.74 0.01 3.44
C HIS A 275 -12.97 -0.79 3.84
N ARG A 276 -13.98 -0.15 4.44
CA ARG A 276 -15.20 -0.81 4.93
C ARG A 276 -15.99 -1.48 3.79
N ASP A 277 -15.97 -0.90 2.59
CA ASP A 277 -16.60 -1.50 1.40
C ASP A 277 -15.78 -2.67 0.79
N GLY A 278 -14.71 -3.10 1.46
CA GLY A 278 -13.87 -4.24 1.09
C GLY A 278 -13.60 -5.21 2.24
N MET A 279 -14.37 -5.18 3.34
CA MET A 279 -14.22 -6.10 4.47
C MET A 279 -15.51 -6.87 4.77
N ARG A 280 -15.41 -7.96 5.54
CA ARG A 280 -16.54 -8.78 6.01
C ARG A 280 -17.48 -9.22 4.87
N GLU A 281 -18.79 -8.93 4.95
CA GLU A 281 -19.79 -9.21 3.90
C GLU A 281 -19.46 -8.58 2.55
N HIS A 282 -18.69 -7.49 2.54
CA HIS A 282 -18.28 -6.76 1.34
C HIS A 282 -16.93 -7.25 0.76
N LYS A 283 -16.29 -8.27 1.35
CA LYS A 283 -14.95 -8.73 0.94
C LYS A 283 -14.86 -9.14 -0.54
N GLN A 284 -15.97 -9.61 -1.12
CA GLN A 284 -16.02 -9.94 -2.55
C GLN A 284 -15.73 -8.74 -3.46
N HIS A 285 -16.05 -7.51 -3.04
CA HIS A 285 -15.75 -6.30 -3.83
C HIS A 285 -14.26 -6.14 -4.12
N CYS A 286 -13.37 -6.53 -3.19
CA CYS A 286 -11.92 -6.50 -3.44
C CYS A 286 -11.53 -7.43 -4.60
N PHE A 287 -12.12 -8.61 -4.66
CA PHE A 287 -11.83 -9.62 -5.69
C PHE A 287 -12.41 -9.17 -7.03
N ASP A 288 -13.60 -8.61 -7.02
CA ASP A 288 -14.27 -8.08 -8.22
C ASP A 288 -13.48 -6.90 -8.81
N ASP A 289 -13.01 -5.97 -7.97
CA ASP A 289 -12.16 -4.85 -8.38
C ASP A 289 -10.87 -5.35 -9.06
N PHE A 290 -10.21 -6.35 -8.46
CA PHE A 290 -8.97 -6.90 -8.97
C PHE A 290 -9.16 -7.69 -10.28
N ILE A 291 -10.21 -8.47 -10.36
CA ILE A 291 -10.59 -9.19 -11.59
C ILE A 291 -10.92 -8.19 -12.70
N ALA A 292 -11.65 -7.13 -12.38
CA ALA A 292 -11.98 -6.06 -13.32
C ALA A 292 -10.74 -5.31 -13.80
N ALA A 293 -9.71 -5.10 -12.93
CA ALA A 293 -8.42 -4.53 -13.34
C ALA A 293 -7.76 -5.38 -14.43
N GLY A 294 -7.68 -6.71 -14.22
CA GLY A 294 -7.13 -7.64 -15.20
C GLY A 294 -7.90 -7.61 -16.53
N ALA A 295 -9.23 -7.61 -16.46
CA ALA A 295 -10.08 -7.52 -17.65
C ALA A 295 -9.92 -6.18 -18.40
N ALA A 296 -9.78 -5.06 -17.65
CA ALA A 296 -9.54 -3.74 -18.23
C ALA A 296 -8.19 -3.65 -18.95
N LEU A 297 -7.13 -4.27 -18.40
CA LEU A 297 -5.82 -4.34 -19.05
C LEU A 297 -5.88 -5.11 -20.37
N VAL A 298 -6.61 -6.22 -20.41
CA VAL A 298 -6.81 -7.02 -21.64
C VAL A 298 -7.63 -6.20 -22.64
N ALA A 299 -8.74 -5.62 -22.23
CA ALA A 299 -9.61 -4.82 -23.09
C ALA A 299 -8.91 -3.57 -23.65
N ALA A 300 -7.99 -2.96 -22.88
CA ALA A 300 -7.21 -1.81 -23.30
C ALA A 300 -6.02 -2.17 -24.23
N GLY A 301 -5.74 -3.47 -24.45
CA GLY A 301 -4.66 -3.93 -25.34
C GLY A 301 -3.26 -3.93 -24.69
N TRP A 302 -3.15 -3.73 -23.39
CA TRP A 302 -1.87 -3.85 -22.68
C TRP A 302 -1.33 -5.28 -22.73
N THR A 303 -2.22 -6.27 -22.57
CA THR A 303 -1.87 -7.67 -22.46
C THR A 303 -2.98 -8.58 -23.01
N VAL A 304 -2.76 -9.87 -22.94
CA VAL A 304 -3.75 -10.95 -23.18
C VAL A 304 -3.71 -11.93 -22.02
N PRO A 305 -4.74 -12.76 -21.80
CA PRO A 305 -4.78 -13.69 -20.66
C PRO A 305 -3.50 -14.53 -20.50
N ASP A 306 -2.97 -15.09 -21.62
CA ASP A 306 -1.76 -15.91 -21.60
C ASP A 306 -0.48 -15.11 -21.23
N ARG A 307 -0.53 -13.77 -21.21
CA ARG A 307 0.57 -12.86 -20.86
C ARG A 307 0.28 -12.01 -19.63
N LEU A 308 -0.85 -12.24 -18.97
CA LEU A 308 -1.19 -11.60 -17.68
C LEU A 308 -0.75 -12.52 -16.54
N GLY A 309 0.16 -12.04 -15.71
CA GLY A 309 0.47 -12.60 -14.39
C GLY A 309 -0.19 -11.81 -13.29
N ILE A 310 -0.63 -12.47 -12.22
CA ILE A 310 -1.10 -11.79 -11.01
C ILE A 310 -0.22 -12.12 -9.81
N TYR A 311 -0.01 -11.14 -8.94
CA TYR A 311 0.86 -11.27 -7.77
C TYR A 311 0.24 -10.61 -6.53
N GLY A 312 0.30 -11.31 -5.41
CA GLY A 312 -0.10 -10.80 -4.11
C GLY A 312 0.50 -11.58 -2.97
N GLY A 313 0.70 -10.91 -1.85
CA GLY A 313 1.25 -11.51 -0.64
C GLY A 313 0.35 -11.30 0.59
N SER A 314 0.37 -12.23 1.57
CA SER A 314 -0.44 -12.15 2.78
C SER A 314 -1.94 -12.06 2.43
N ASN A 315 -2.65 -11.00 2.83
CA ASN A 315 -4.01 -10.71 2.34
C ASN A 315 -4.06 -10.58 0.80
N GLY A 316 -3.04 -9.99 0.17
CA GLY A 316 -2.91 -10.01 -1.29
C GLY A 316 -2.76 -11.42 -1.87
N GLY A 317 -2.26 -12.38 -1.07
CA GLY A 317 -2.26 -13.81 -1.42
C GLY A 317 -3.68 -14.41 -1.41
N LEU A 318 -4.55 -13.98 -0.49
CA LEU A 318 -5.98 -14.29 -0.54
C LEU A 318 -6.61 -13.70 -1.81
N LEU A 319 -6.31 -12.43 -2.12
CA LEU A 319 -6.81 -11.74 -3.30
C LEU A 319 -6.52 -12.54 -4.58
N VAL A 320 -5.24 -12.89 -4.83
CA VAL A 320 -4.87 -13.63 -6.04
C VAL A 320 -5.34 -15.07 -6.01
N GLY A 321 -5.47 -15.69 -4.83
CA GLY A 321 -6.07 -17.02 -4.66
C GLY A 321 -7.56 -17.03 -5.02
N ALA A 322 -8.31 -16.00 -4.63
CA ALA A 322 -9.72 -15.83 -4.98
C ALA A 322 -9.87 -15.57 -6.50
N ALA A 323 -9.07 -14.66 -7.06
CA ALA A 323 -9.08 -14.40 -8.50
C ALA A 323 -8.75 -15.65 -9.32
N LEU A 324 -7.74 -16.44 -8.91
CA LEU A 324 -7.35 -17.71 -9.52
C LEU A 324 -8.51 -18.71 -9.59
N THR A 325 -9.29 -18.84 -8.50
CA THR A 325 -10.36 -19.83 -8.42
C THR A 325 -11.69 -19.34 -9.00
N GLN A 326 -11.89 -18.03 -9.12
CA GLN A 326 -13.09 -17.43 -9.71
C GLN A 326 -12.94 -17.20 -11.21
N ARG A 327 -11.75 -16.81 -11.70
CA ARG A 327 -11.49 -16.49 -13.10
C ARG A 327 -10.14 -17.06 -13.58
N PRO A 328 -9.96 -18.39 -13.54
CA PRO A 328 -8.73 -19.02 -14.00
C PRO A 328 -8.40 -18.78 -15.49
N ASP A 329 -9.40 -18.37 -16.26
CA ASP A 329 -9.30 -18.04 -17.68
C ASP A 329 -8.64 -16.67 -17.97
N LEU A 330 -8.59 -15.80 -16.96
CA LEU A 330 -8.15 -14.40 -17.12
C LEU A 330 -6.63 -14.23 -17.09
N MET A 331 -5.89 -15.18 -16.53
CA MET A 331 -4.44 -15.06 -16.34
C MET A 331 -3.66 -16.31 -16.74
N GLY A 332 -2.41 -16.13 -17.20
CA GLY A 332 -1.48 -17.21 -17.52
C GLY A 332 -0.61 -17.67 -16.35
N ALA A 333 -0.45 -16.82 -15.32
CA ALA A 333 0.39 -17.13 -14.16
C ALA A 333 -0.08 -16.45 -12.89
N VAL A 334 0.14 -17.11 -11.73
CA VAL A 334 -0.16 -16.59 -10.40
C VAL A 334 1.02 -16.78 -9.46
N VAL A 335 1.45 -15.72 -8.79
CA VAL A 335 2.37 -15.81 -7.65
C VAL A 335 1.60 -15.45 -6.38
N CYS A 336 1.54 -16.42 -5.45
CA CYS A 336 0.76 -16.36 -4.23
C CYS A 336 1.70 -16.50 -3.03
N SER A 337 2.06 -15.40 -2.38
CA SER A 337 3.10 -15.34 -1.35
C SER A 337 2.51 -15.30 0.05
N ALA A 338 2.96 -16.19 0.95
CA ALA A 338 2.51 -16.29 2.35
C ALA A 338 0.99 -16.09 2.54
N PRO A 339 0.14 -16.80 1.78
CA PRO A 339 -1.27 -16.47 1.60
C PRO A 339 -2.19 -17.08 2.65
N LEU A 340 -3.35 -16.43 2.88
CA LEU A 340 -4.53 -17.04 3.51
C LEU A 340 -5.42 -17.67 2.43
N LEU A 341 -5.73 -18.97 2.50
CA LEU A 341 -6.44 -19.65 1.41
C LEU A 341 -7.55 -20.60 1.89
N ASP A 342 -7.54 -20.99 3.16
CA ASP A 342 -8.64 -21.73 3.81
C ASP A 342 -9.32 -20.80 4.82
N MET A 343 -10.29 -20.03 4.35
CA MET A 343 -10.93 -19.00 5.15
C MET A 343 -11.89 -19.57 6.20
N VAL A 344 -12.36 -20.78 6.02
CA VAL A 344 -13.19 -21.47 7.04
C VAL A 344 -12.42 -21.81 8.31
N ARG A 345 -11.09 -21.96 8.19
CA ARG A 345 -10.24 -22.38 9.31
C ARG A 345 -9.16 -21.39 9.68
N TYR A 346 -9.15 -20.20 9.06
CA TYR A 346 -8.06 -19.23 9.24
C TYR A 346 -7.84 -18.86 10.71
N GLU A 347 -8.91 -18.76 11.50
CA GLU A 347 -8.88 -18.41 12.92
C GLU A 347 -8.15 -19.44 13.81
N ARG A 348 -7.94 -20.66 13.30
CA ARG A 348 -7.32 -21.77 14.06
C ARG A 348 -5.80 -21.77 13.96
N PHE A 349 -5.21 -20.89 13.17
CA PHE A 349 -3.78 -20.89 12.86
C PHE A 349 -3.18 -19.49 13.01
N GLY A 350 -1.94 -19.43 13.56
CA GLY A 350 -1.19 -18.20 13.72
C GLY A 350 -1.97 -17.11 14.46
N LEU A 351 -2.02 -15.91 13.88
CA LEU A 351 -2.76 -14.77 14.39
C LEU A 351 -4.21 -14.67 13.86
N GLY A 352 -4.72 -15.71 13.22
CA GLY A 352 -6.01 -15.67 12.50
C GLY A 352 -7.17 -15.05 13.29
N ARG A 353 -7.32 -15.36 14.57
CA ARG A 353 -8.39 -14.78 15.42
C ARG A 353 -8.36 -13.27 15.55
N THR A 354 -7.21 -12.65 15.36
CA THR A 354 -7.08 -11.19 15.46
C THR A 354 -7.60 -10.46 14.21
N TRP A 355 -8.04 -11.20 13.17
CA TRP A 355 -8.50 -10.64 11.88
C TRP A 355 -10.01 -10.76 11.68
N ASN A 356 -10.77 -11.08 12.74
CA ASN A 356 -12.23 -11.25 12.64
C ASN A 356 -12.93 -9.94 12.24
N ASP A 357 -12.39 -8.78 12.63
CA ASP A 357 -12.93 -7.49 12.19
C ASP A 357 -12.81 -7.30 10.67
N GLU A 358 -11.81 -7.89 10.03
CA GLU A 358 -11.61 -7.79 8.58
C GLU A 358 -12.41 -8.85 7.80
N TYR A 359 -12.49 -10.10 8.31
CA TYR A 359 -13.03 -11.21 7.54
C TYR A 359 -14.34 -11.78 8.06
N GLY A 360 -14.65 -11.61 9.35
CA GLY A 360 -15.71 -12.32 10.05
C GLY A 360 -15.23 -13.65 10.63
N THR A 361 -16.11 -14.36 11.36
CA THR A 361 -15.81 -15.62 12.06
C THR A 361 -16.58 -16.80 11.49
N ALA A 362 -15.97 -17.99 11.47
CA ALA A 362 -16.64 -19.23 11.10
C ALA A 362 -17.58 -19.78 12.22
N ASP A 363 -17.52 -19.19 13.41
CA ASP A 363 -18.40 -19.57 14.53
C ASP A 363 -19.81 -18.95 14.39
N ASP A 364 -19.96 -17.90 13.56
CA ASP A 364 -21.25 -17.33 13.18
C ASP A 364 -21.72 -17.88 11.83
N PRO A 365 -22.97 -18.40 11.71
CA PRO A 365 -23.47 -19.00 10.47
C PRO A 365 -23.54 -18.07 9.28
N ASP A 366 -23.86 -16.78 9.46
CA ASP A 366 -23.96 -15.80 8.38
C ASP A 366 -22.55 -15.42 7.90
N GLU A 367 -21.62 -15.18 8.82
CA GLU A 367 -20.22 -14.86 8.50
C GLU A 367 -19.48 -16.05 7.89
N LEU A 368 -19.79 -17.30 8.32
CA LEU A 368 -19.32 -18.50 7.64
C LEU A 368 -19.79 -18.55 6.18
N GLY A 369 -21.02 -18.08 5.90
CA GLY A 369 -21.53 -17.93 4.55
C GLY A 369 -20.66 -17.00 3.70
N TRP A 370 -20.24 -15.85 4.25
CA TRP A 370 -19.30 -14.93 3.56
C TRP A 370 -17.96 -15.62 3.29
N LEU A 371 -17.37 -16.23 4.29
CA LEU A 371 -16.07 -16.92 4.18
C LEU A 371 -16.08 -18.02 3.14
N LEU A 372 -17.13 -18.84 3.09
CA LEU A 372 -17.29 -19.93 2.11
C LEU A 372 -17.46 -19.40 0.69
N SER A 373 -18.12 -18.25 0.52
CA SER A 373 -18.41 -17.68 -0.80
C SER A 373 -17.14 -17.41 -1.61
N TYR A 374 -16.03 -17.05 -0.96
CA TYR A 374 -14.78 -16.70 -1.63
C TYR A 374 -13.57 -17.58 -1.23
N SER A 375 -13.66 -18.44 -0.23
CA SER A 375 -12.52 -19.23 0.25
C SER A 375 -11.83 -20.02 -0.87
N PRO A 376 -10.60 -19.69 -1.29
CA PRO A 376 -9.98 -20.30 -2.46
C PRO A 376 -9.87 -21.82 -2.38
N TYR A 377 -9.50 -22.35 -1.22
CA TYR A 377 -9.37 -23.80 -1.02
C TYR A 377 -10.68 -24.58 -1.28
N HIS A 378 -11.83 -23.99 -0.91
CA HIS A 378 -13.14 -24.62 -1.06
C HIS A 378 -13.75 -24.44 -2.46
N ARG A 379 -13.17 -23.58 -3.28
CA ARG A 379 -13.63 -23.30 -4.66
C ARG A 379 -12.88 -24.08 -5.73
N VAL A 380 -11.88 -24.87 -5.36
CA VAL A 380 -11.14 -25.70 -6.35
C VAL A 380 -12.07 -26.74 -6.96
N ALA A 381 -12.17 -26.70 -8.29
CA ALA A 381 -13.00 -27.62 -9.07
C ALA A 381 -12.12 -28.54 -9.93
N ALA A 382 -12.41 -29.86 -9.86
CA ALA A 382 -11.70 -30.85 -10.66
C ALA A 382 -11.90 -30.64 -12.16
N GLY A 383 -10.84 -30.80 -12.97
CA GLY A 383 -10.87 -30.65 -14.41
C GLY A 383 -10.83 -29.19 -14.89
N THR A 384 -10.73 -28.21 -14.01
CA THR A 384 -10.53 -26.81 -14.38
C THR A 384 -9.09 -26.62 -14.86
N PRO A 385 -8.86 -25.95 -16.03
CA PRO A 385 -7.54 -25.66 -16.53
C PRO A 385 -6.94 -24.45 -15.79
N TYR A 386 -6.45 -24.68 -14.56
CA TYR A 386 -5.78 -23.65 -13.79
C TYR A 386 -4.47 -23.20 -14.47
N PRO A 387 -4.14 -21.88 -14.40
CA PRO A 387 -2.88 -21.35 -14.92
C PRO A 387 -1.66 -21.87 -14.13
N ALA A 388 -0.47 -21.46 -14.52
CA ALA A 388 0.74 -21.72 -13.75
C ALA A 388 0.68 -21.00 -12.39
N VAL A 389 1.02 -21.70 -11.28
CA VAL A 389 0.98 -21.13 -9.94
C VAL A 389 2.30 -21.37 -9.20
N LEU A 390 2.84 -20.32 -8.62
CA LEU A 390 3.95 -20.38 -7.66
C LEU A 390 3.47 -19.90 -6.30
N PHE A 391 3.40 -20.83 -5.35
CA PHE A 391 3.26 -20.49 -3.93
C PHE A 391 4.64 -20.26 -3.32
N THR A 392 4.79 -19.21 -2.50
CA THR A 392 5.98 -19.01 -1.68
C THR A 392 5.59 -19.05 -0.21
N VAL A 393 6.30 -19.86 0.59
CA VAL A 393 6.04 -20.03 2.02
C VAL A 393 7.33 -19.88 2.82
N PHE A 394 7.18 -19.42 4.06
CA PHE A 394 8.26 -19.14 4.99
C PHE A 394 8.06 -19.98 6.25
N ASP A 395 9.04 -20.81 6.61
CA ASP A 395 8.86 -21.83 7.65
C ASP A 395 8.59 -21.25 9.05
N ASN A 396 9.15 -20.09 9.34
CA ASN A 396 8.98 -19.42 10.63
C ASN A 396 7.92 -18.31 10.55
N ASP A 397 6.99 -18.41 9.62
CA ASP A 397 5.87 -17.48 9.53
C ASP A 397 4.90 -17.73 10.69
N THR A 398 4.96 -16.86 11.69
CA THR A 398 4.07 -16.91 12.88
C THR A 398 2.78 -16.12 12.68
N ARG A 399 2.68 -15.34 11.58
CA ARG A 399 1.51 -14.53 11.24
C ARG A 399 0.52 -15.35 10.42
N VAL A 400 0.97 -15.88 9.27
CA VAL A 400 0.16 -16.69 8.36
C VAL A 400 0.77 -18.09 8.22
N ASP A 401 0.07 -19.10 8.72
CA ASP A 401 0.57 -20.47 8.70
C ASP A 401 0.80 -20.97 7.25
N PRO A 402 1.99 -21.53 6.94
CA PRO A 402 2.29 -22.16 5.65
C PRO A 402 1.30 -23.26 5.19
N LEU A 403 0.49 -23.76 6.11
CA LEU A 403 -0.57 -24.74 5.84
C LEU A 403 -1.52 -24.27 4.73
N HIS A 404 -1.89 -23.00 4.71
CA HIS A 404 -2.79 -22.42 3.71
C HIS A 404 -2.30 -22.67 2.29
N ALA A 405 -1.05 -22.30 2.01
CA ALA A 405 -0.44 -22.51 0.70
C ALA A 405 -0.28 -23.99 0.36
N ARG A 406 0.17 -24.81 1.33
CA ARG A 406 0.34 -26.27 1.14
C ARG A 406 -0.98 -26.95 0.77
N LYS A 407 -2.07 -26.58 1.42
CA LYS A 407 -3.41 -27.13 1.15
C LYS A 407 -3.90 -26.78 -0.25
N LEU A 408 -3.84 -25.52 -0.64
CA LEU A 408 -4.31 -25.10 -1.96
C LEU A 408 -3.40 -25.64 -3.06
N CYS A 409 -2.08 -25.66 -2.87
CA CYS A 409 -1.14 -26.26 -3.81
C CYS A 409 -1.50 -27.72 -4.10
N ALA A 410 -1.69 -28.52 -3.07
CA ALA A 410 -2.09 -29.94 -3.21
C ALA A 410 -3.45 -30.10 -3.88
N ALA A 411 -4.43 -29.24 -3.53
CA ALA A 411 -5.77 -29.28 -4.13
C ALA A 411 -5.73 -28.94 -5.63
N LEU A 412 -4.96 -27.95 -6.03
CA LEU A 412 -4.77 -27.58 -7.44
C LEU A 412 -4.03 -28.66 -8.24
N GLN A 413 -2.97 -29.25 -7.66
CA GLN A 413 -2.26 -30.39 -8.29
C GLN A 413 -3.20 -31.58 -8.50
N TRP A 414 -4.04 -31.88 -7.52
CA TRP A 414 -5.05 -32.93 -7.64
C TRP A 414 -6.10 -32.59 -8.69
N ALA A 415 -6.62 -31.35 -8.72
CA ALA A 415 -7.66 -30.91 -9.65
C ALA A 415 -7.19 -30.94 -11.11
N THR A 416 -5.93 -30.57 -11.38
CA THR A 416 -5.33 -30.55 -12.71
C THR A 416 -4.91 -31.94 -13.20
N SER A 417 -4.73 -32.92 -12.31
CA SER A 417 -4.36 -34.31 -12.69
C SER A 417 -5.53 -35.17 -13.14
N ARG A 418 -6.78 -34.66 -13.06
CA ARG A 418 -7.99 -35.44 -13.37
C ARG A 418 -8.62 -35.04 -14.72
N PRO A 419 -9.22 -36.01 -15.46
CA PRO A 419 -9.95 -35.72 -16.71
C PRO A 419 -11.17 -34.80 -16.49
N PRO A 420 -11.52 -33.98 -17.51
CA PRO A 420 -11.00 -34.05 -18.88
C PRO A 420 -9.54 -33.68 -18.92
N ALA A 421 -8.74 -34.57 -19.55
CA ALA A 421 -7.28 -34.48 -19.57
C ALA A 421 -6.79 -33.08 -19.98
N PRO A 422 -5.62 -32.65 -19.45
CA PRO A 422 -4.97 -31.42 -19.93
C PRO A 422 -4.88 -31.45 -21.44
N ILE A 423 -5.15 -30.33 -22.08
CA ILE A 423 -4.82 -30.12 -23.49
C ILE A 423 -3.34 -30.48 -23.63
N PRO A 424 -2.95 -31.42 -24.51
CA PRO A 424 -1.56 -31.83 -24.63
C PRO A 424 -0.64 -30.61 -24.80
N GLY A 425 0.34 -30.43 -23.92
CA GLY A 425 1.26 -29.30 -23.88
C GLY A 425 0.89 -28.17 -22.89
N ARG A 426 -0.25 -28.20 -22.19
CA ARG A 426 -0.67 -27.23 -21.17
C ARG A 426 -0.80 -27.81 -19.75
N GLY A 427 0.14 -28.60 -19.33
CA GLY A 427 0.32 -28.88 -17.90
C GLY A 427 0.98 -27.66 -17.24
N ALA A 428 0.19 -26.67 -16.85
CA ALA A 428 0.73 -25.50 -16.16
C ALA A 428 1.32 -25.94 -14.80
N PRO A 429 2.57 -25.58 -14.44
CA PRO A 429 3.20 -26.02 -13.22
C PRO A 429 2.52 -25.41 -11.98
N ILE A 430 2.19 -26.26 -11.01
CA ILE A 430 1.74 -25.83 -9.68
C ILE A 430 2.91 -26.10 -8.72
N LEU A 431 3.58 -25.03 -8.30
CA LEU A 431 4.85 -25.10 -7.56
C LEU A 431 4.71 -24.53 -6.16
N LEU A 432 5.50 -25.07 -5.23
CA LEU A 432 5.66 -24.54 -3.88
C LEU A 432 7.15 -24.27 -3.61
N ARG A 433 7.52 -23.01 -3.45
CA ARG A 433 8.84 -22.57 -2.99
C ARG A 433 8.81 -22.40 -1.48
N ARG A 434 9.67 -23.13 -0.80
CA ARG A 434 9.82 -23.07 0.64
C ARG A 434 11.11 -22.34 1.00
N GLU A 435 11.06 -21.45 1.98
CA GLU A 435 12.23 -20.75 2.51
C GLU A 435 12.37 -21.00 4.00
N GLU A 436 13.50 -21.59 4.38
CA GLU A 436 13.81 -21.95 5.76
C GLU A 436 14.33 -20.74 6.54
N ASN A 437 14.04 -20.71 7.85
CA ASN A 437 14.55 -19.68 8.79
C ASN A 437 14.16 -18.24 8.43
N VAL A 438 13.00 -18.05 7.81
CA VAL A 438 12.41 -16.75 7.47
C VAL A 438 11.00 -16.67 8.03
N GLY A 439 10.66 -15.53 8.62
CA GLY A 439 9.31 -15.16 9.06
C GLY A 439 8.49 -14.48 7.98
N HIS A 440 7.34 -13.91 8.36
CA HIS A 440 6.36 -13.33 7.43
C HIS A 440 6.90 -12.22 6.51
N GLY A 441 7.87 -11.43 6.93
CA GLY A 441 8.34 -10.27 6.15
C GLY A 441 9.85 -10.03 6.19
N ALA A 442 10.47 -10.15 7.36
CA ALA A 442 11.88 -9.78 7.54
C ALA A 442 12.83 -10.84 6.99
N ARG A 443 13.69 -10.42 6.07
CA ARG A 443 14.76 -11.25 5.50
C ARG A 443 15.97 -10.40 5.13
N SER A 444 17.12 -11.05 4.95
CA SER A 444 18.32 -10.37 4.47
C SER A 444 18.17 -9.89 3.02
N VAL A 445 18.97 -8.92 2.63
CA VAL A 445 18.95 -8.38 1.25
C VAL A 445 19.20 -9.50 0.22
N SER A 446 20.18 -10.39 0.46
CA SER A 446 20.48 -11.51 -0.44
C SER A 446 19.27 -12.42 -0.65
N ARG A 447 18.57 -12.79 0.42
CA ARG A 447 17.36 -13.61 0.33
C ARG A 447 16.19 -12.88 -0.35
N THR A 448 16.10 -11.56 -0.19
CA THR A 448 15.13 -10.74 -0.92
C THR A 448 15.41 -10.76 -2.42
N VAL A 449 16.68 -10.66 -2.81
CA VAL A 449 17.11 -10.77 -4.22
C VAL A 449 16.81 -12.16 -4.78
N GLU A 450 17.12 -13.22 -4.04
CA GLU A 450 16.83 -14.61 -4.46
C GLU A 450 15.33 -14.83 -4.68
N LEU A 451 14.50 -14.41 -3.72
CA LEU A 451 13.04 -14.52 -3.85
C LEU A 451 12.53 -13.72 -5.06
N GLY A 452 13.01 -12.47 -5.23
CA GLY A 452 12.67 -11.63 -6.38
C GLY A 452 13.07 -12.27 -7.71
N ALA A 453 14.26 -12.84 -7.77
CA ALA A 453 14.74 -13.55 -8.96
C ALA A 453 13.90 -14.79 -9.30
N ASP A 454 13.49 -15.57 -8.29
CA ASP A 454 12.61 -16.74 -8.49
C ASP A 454 11.23 -16.32 -9.00
N ILE A 455 10.63 -15.26 -8.42
CA ILE A 455 9.34 -14.72 -8.84
C ILE A 455 9.41 -14.19 -10.28
N LEU A 456 10.38 -13.34 -10.57
CA LEU A 456 10.55 -12.78 -11.93
C LEU A 456 10.90 -13.86 -12.95
N GLY A 457 11.72 -14.84 -12.57
CA GLY A 457 12.06 -16.00 -13.40
C GLY A 457 10.83 -16.85 -13.72
N PHE A 458 9.94 -17.08 -12.72
CA PHE A 458 8.68 -17.77 -12.93
C PHE A 458 7.77 -17.01 -13.92
N PHE A 459 7.55 -15.71 -13.72
CA PHE A 459 6.75 -14.91 -14.64
C PHE A 459 7.36 -14.88 -16.05
N ASN A 460 8.68 -14.66 -16.17
CA ASN A 460 9.34 -14.64 -17.48
C ASN A 460 9.17 -15.98 -18.24
N ARG A 461 9.15 -17.10 -17.53
CA ARG A 461 8.96 -18.44 -18.11
C ARG A 461 7.53 -18.71 -18.54
N THR A 462 6.55 -18.15 -17.82
CA THR A 462 5.13 -18.51 -17.96
C THR A 462 4.33 -17.52 -18.81
N ILE A 463 4.60 -16.22 -18.70
CA ILE A 463 3.86 -15.16 -19.39
C ILE A 463 4.74 -14.33 -20.36
N GLY A 464 6.08 -14.53 -20.33
CA GLY A 464 7.02 -13.81 -21.18
C GLY A 464 7.67 -14.70 -22.15
N PRO A 465 8.65 -14.45 -23.05
CA PRO A 465 9.90 -13.84 -22.62
C PRO A 465 9.89 -12.31 -22.62
N LEU A 466 10.58 -11.73 -21.67
CA LEU A 466 11.02 -10.34 -21.72
C LEU A 466 12.19 -10.20 -22.72
N GLY A 467 12.35 -9.02 -23.29
CA GLY A 467 13.51 -8.70 -24.10
C GLY A 467 14.84 -8.90 -23.32
N PRO A 468 15.98 -8.96 -24.00
CA PRO A 468 17.27 -8.97 -23.33
C PRO A 468 17.41 -7.68 -22.51
N GLY A 469 17.79 -7.82 -21.24
CA GLY A 469 18.13 -6.67 -20.40
C GLY A 469 19.35 -5.93 -20.95
N VAL A 470 19.60 -4.70 -20.48
CA VAL A 470 20.85 -3.98 -20.78
C VAL A 470 22.02 -4.85 -20.34
N PRO A 471 23.01 -5.12 -21.21
CA PRO A 471 24.14 -5.98 -20.84
C PRO A 471 24.91 -5.39 -19.64
N PRO A 472 25.38 -6.21 -18.70
CA PRO A 472 26.12 -5.76 -17.52
C PRO A 472 27.46 -5.06 -17.81
N GLU A 473 27.89 -4.98 -19.05
CA GLU A 473 29.16 -4.36 -19.44
C GLU A 473 29.20 -2.82 -19.26
N MET A 474 28.07 -2.16 -19.04
CA MET A 474 28.05 -0.70 -18.81
C MET A 474 28.12 -0.27 -17.34
N THR A 475 28.18 -1.20 -16.38
CA THR A 475 28.23 -0.87 -14.95
C THR A 475 29.59 -1.07 -14.26
N ALA A 476 30.61 -1.49 -14.99
CA ALA A 476 31.95 -1.55 -14.46
C ALA A 476 32.59 -0.15 -14.39
N ARG A 477 32.13 0.69 -13.45
CA ARG A 477 32.96 1.80 -12.97
C ARG A 477 34.06 1.22 -12.11
N SER A 478 35.30 1.40 -12.57
CA SER A 478 36.51 1.13 -11.79
C SER A 478 36.35 1.72 -10.39
N GLU A 479 36.38 0.88 -9.38
CA GLU A 479 36.60 1.33 -8.02
C GLU A 479 37.90 2.16 -7.96
N PRO A 480 37.91 3.33 -7.35
CA PRO A 480 39.18 4.03 -7.08
C PRO A 480 40.03 3.14 -6.16
N PRO A 481 41.34 3.09 -6.37
CA PRO A 481 42.23 2.28 -5.52
C PRO A 481 42.09 2.73 -4.06
N ILE A 482 41.84 1.76 -3.18
CA ILE A 482 41.89 1.96 -1.72
C ILE A 482 43.35 2.17 -1.35
N ASP A 483 43.73 3.39 -0.97
CA ASP A 483 45.03 3.65 -0.38
C ASP A 483 45.18 2.86 0.92
N PRO A 484 46.29 2.14 1.13
CA PRO A 484 46.48 1.41 2.37
C PRO A 484 46.66 2.40 3.53
N VAL A 485 45.79 2.29 4.54
CA VAL A 485 45.99 2.99 5.83
C VAL A 485 47.28 2.51 6.44
N VAL A 486 48.27 3.40 6.48
CA VAL A 486 49.49 3.21 7.22
C VAL A 486 49.18 3.33 8.71
N SER A 487 49.63 2.36 9.45
CA SER A 487 49.58 2.12 10.90
C SER A 487 49.75 3.33 11.81
#